data_86e2cdea8ccfed15f7f0037908bebfb4
#
_entry.id   86e2cdea8ccfed15f7f0037908bebfb4
#
_cell.length_a   1.000
_cell.length_b   1.000
_cell.length_c   1.000
_cell.angle_alpha   90.00
_cell.angle_beta   90.00
_cell.angle_gamma   90.00
#
_symmetry.space_group_name_H-M   'P 1'
#
loop_
_entity.id
_entity.type
_entity.pdbx_description
1 polymer ?
#
loop_
_entity_poly.entity_id
_entity_poly.type
_entity_poly.pdbx_seq_one_letter_code
_entity_poly.pdbx_strand_id
1 'polypeptide(L)'
;MTLVKKRQPGRPPDAALQERRRQAILDVAGAMFAKHGFTATDVQWIADRLKISKGTVYRYFPSKEKLFLSAVERGIFRLHEHVDAARRVTSDRVEEIRAAVIAYLQFFKSNPELVELFVQERAEFRERRRPIYFQHRDVRRGPWREYFADLMAEGRVRPMPPERAMDVLGDVLYGTMLTNHFSGRSKPYEAQAQDILDVFFNGILTDKGRNGSCGQSRYLGQKR
;
A
#
# COMPACT_ATOMS: atom_id res chain seq x y z
N MET A 1 -63.99 -6.33 8.92
CA MET A 1 -63.15 -6.33 7.70
C MET A 1 -62.02 -5.34 7.91
N THR A 2 -60.84 -5.83 8.37
CA THR A 2 -59.72 -4.99 8.77
C THR A 2 -58.76 -4.85 7.55
N LEU A 3 -58.65 -3.65 7.01
CA LEU A 3 -57.80 -3.34 5.87
C LEU A 3 -56.31 -3.39 6.31
N VAL A 4 -55.58 -4.40 5.86
CA VAL A 4 -54.15 -4.49 6.02
C VAL A 4 -53.47 -3.47 5.07
N LYS A 5 -52.92 -2.38 5.63
CA LYS A 5 -52.16 -1.37 4.90
C LYS A 5 -50.88 -2.00 4.34
N LYS A 6 -50.81 -2.28 3.04
CA LYS A 6 -49.59 -2.69 2.32
C LYS A 6 -48.53 -1.61 2.51
N ARG A 7 -47.39 -1.95 3.16
CA ARG A 7 -46.21 -1.10 3.22
C ARG A 7 -45.70 -0.90 1.79
N GLN A 8 -45.62 0.36 1.35
CA GLN A 8 -44.97 0.71 0.08
C GLN A 8 -43.49 0.32 0.14
N PRO A 9 -42.91 -0.24 -0.95
CA PRO A 9 -41.49 -0.51 -1.00
C PRO A 9 -40.73 0.81 -0.83
N GLY A 10 -39.78 0.85 0.11
CA GLY A 10 -38.93 2.02 0.32
C GLY A 10 -38.13 2.34 -0.95
N ARG A 11 -37.86 3.63 -1.16
CA ARG A 11 -36.99 4.12 -2.25
C ARG A 11 -35.75 3.25 -2.36
N PRO A 12 -35.33 2.82 -3.58
CA PRO A 12 -34.09 2.05 -3.76
C PRO A 12 -32.94 2.74 -3.05
N PRO A 13 -32.07 1.98 -2.34
CA PRO A 13 -30.97 2.59 -1.62
C PRO A 13 -30.09 3.35 -2.60
N ASP A 14 -29.76 4.60 -2.31
CA ASP A 14 -28.82 5.41 -3.08
C ASP A 14 -27.42 4.73 -2.95
N ALA A 15 -26.95 4.11 -4.03
CA ALA A 15 -25.70 3.39 -4.10
C ALA A 15 -24.50 4.26 -3.68
N ALA A 16 -24.53 5.54 -4.05
CA ALA A 16 -23.47 6.49 -3.68
C ALA A 16 -23.48 6.79 -2.18
N LEU A 17 -24.67 6.86 -1.55
CA LEU A 17 -24.78 7.03 -0.10
C LEU A 17 -24.31 5.78 0.65
N GLN A 18 -24.63 4.59 0.14
CA GLN A 18 -24.17 3.32 0.71
C GLN A 18 -22.65 3.21 0.65
N GLU A 19 -22.04 3.53 -0.49
CA GLU A 19 -20.59 3.49 -0.63
C GLU A 19 -19.89 4.53 0.27
N ARG A 20 -20.39 5.77 0.33
CA ARG A 20 -19.86 6.77 1.29
C ARG A 20 -19.93 6.27 2.74
N ARG A 21 -21.01 5.62 3.13
CA ARG A 21 -21.15 5.05 4.47
C ARG A 21 -20.19 3.88 4.70
N ARG A 22 -20.01 3.01 3.70
CA ARG A 22 -19.04 1.92 3.74
C ARG A 22 -17.61 2.45 3.95
N GLN A 23 -17.23 3.48 3.21
CA GLN A 23 -15.91 4.12 3.34
C GLN A 23 -15.73 4.76 4.72
N ALA A 24 -16.72 5.48 5.23
CA ALA A 24 -16.67 6.08 6.56
C ALA A 24 -16.48 5.03 7.66
N ILE A 25 -17.12 3.85 7.53
CA ILE A 25 -16.92 2.75 8.47
C ILE A 25 -15.48 2.24 8.42
N LEU A 26 -14.90 2.09 7.22
CA LEU A 26 -13.52 1.60 7.05
C LEU A 26 -12.49 2.59 7.59
N ASP A 27 -12.69 3.89 7.37
CA ASP A 27 -11.77 4.93 7.85
C ASP A 27 -11.74 4.96 9.40
N VAL A 28 -12.92 4.92 10.05
CA VAL A 28 -13.01 4.85 11.53
C VAL A 28 -12.47 3.52 12.05
N ALA A 29 -12.79 2.40 11.40
CA ALA A 29 -12.31 1.08 11.79
C ALA A 29 -10.77 1.00 11.73
N GLY A 30 -10.16 1.50 10.65
CA GLY A 30 -8.71 1.55 10.50
C GLY A 30 -8.04 2.28 11.64
N ALA A 31 -8.53 3.49 11.98
CA ALA A 31 -8.01 4.28 13.09
C ALA A 31 -8.19 3.58 14.46
N MET A 32 -9.33 2.93 14.68
CA MET A 32 -9.60 2.23 15.95
C MET A 32 -8.74 0.97 16.09
N PHE A 33 -8.61 0.17 15.04
CA PHE A 33 -7.74 -1.00 15.04
C PHE A 33 -6.27 -0.61 15.23
N ALA A 34 -5.79 0.39 14.50
CA ALA A 34 -4.41 0.86 14.66
C ALA A 34 -4.12 1.29 16.10
N LYS A 35 -5.07 2.00 16.73
CA LYS A 35 -4.89 2.53 18.09
C LYS A 35 -4.96 1.48 19.18
N HIS A 36 -5.89 0.53 19.08
CA HIS A 36 -6.25 -0.39 20.16
C HIS A 36 -5.87 -1.85 19.90
N GLY A 37 -5.43 -2.17 18.68
CA GLY A 37 -5.19 -3.53 18.24
C GLY A 37 -6.46 -4.24 17.74
N PHE A 38 -6.27 -5.28 16.92
CA PHE A 38 -7.38 -6.07 16.40
C PHE A 38 -8.17 -6.72 17.53
N THR A 39 -7.50 -7.43 18.44
CA THR A 39 -8.16 -8.21 19.49
C THR A 39 -8.97 -7.33 20.44
N ALA A 40 -8.42 -6.22 20.93
CA ALA A 40 -9.03 -5.35 21.93
C ALA A 40 -10.13 -4.43 21.37
N THR A 41 -10.14 -4.15 20.06
CA THR A 41 -11.14 -3.25 19.48
C THR A 41 -12.55 -3.90 19.50
N ASP A 42 -13.51 -3.25 20.16
CA ASP A 42 -14.93 -3.61 20.01
C ASP A 42 -15.56 -2.86 18.84
N VAL A 43 -16.26 -3.59 17.98
CA VAL A 43 -17.03 -3.02 16.84
C VAL A 43 -18.09 -2.01 17.32
N GLN A 44 -18.54 -2.12 18.59
CA GLN A 44 -19.43 -1.13 19.18
C GLN A 44 -18.79 0.26 19.21
N TRP A 45 -17.52 0.39 19.56
CA TRP A 45 -16.82 1.68 19.57
C TRP A 45 -16.80 2.35 18.19
N ILE A 46 -16.65 1.55 17.13
CA ILE A 46 -16.70 2.04 15.73
C ILE A 46 -18.12 2.55 15.42
N ALA A 47 -19.14 1.79 15.83
CA ALA A 47 -20.53 2.15 15.63
C ALA A 47 -20.90 3.45 16.37
N ASP A 48 -20.49 3.58 17.63
CA ASP A 48 -20.74 4.75 18.46
C ASP A 48 -20.08 6.02 17.87
N ARG A 49 -18.85 5.89 17.39
CA ARG A 49 -18.14 7.02 16.75
C ARG A 49 -18.85 7.51 15.49
N LEU A 50 -19.53 6.64 14.79
CA LEU A 50 -20.29 6.95 13.58
C LEU A 50 -21.77 7.27 13.85
N LYS A 51 -22.20 7.16 15.11
CA LYS A 51 -23.60 7.33 15.52
C LYS A 51 -24.55 6.38 14.75
N ILE A 52 -24.14 5.12 14.58
CA ILE A 52 -24.91 4.05 13.96
C ILE A 52 -25.00 2.84 14.89
N SER A 53 -25.89 1.88 14.60
CA SER A 53 -25.94 0.64 15.39
C SER A 53 -24.82 -0.32 14.98
N LYS A 54 -24.35 -1.17 15.91
CA LYS A 54 -23.43 -2.29 15.65
C LYS A 54 -23.96 -3.22 14.55
N GLY A 55 -25.29 -3.46 14.53
CA GLY A 55 -25.94 -4.21 13.46
C GLY A 55 -25.81 -3.54 12.08
N THR A 56 -25.74 -2.21 12.02
CA THR A 56 -25.45 -1.51 10.77
C THR A 56 -24.05 -1.79 10.28
N VAL A 57 -23.03 -1.82 11.15
CA VAL A 57 -21.65 -2.18 10.77
C VAL A 57 -21.60 -3.59 10.23
N TYR A 58 -22.22 -4.56 10.92
CA TYR A 58 -22.23 -5.96 10.49
C TYR A 58 -23.03 -6.23 9.21
N ARG A 59 -23.94 -5.35 8.85
CA ARG A 59 -24.61 -5.42 7.54
C ARG A 59 -23.66 -5.12 6.39
N TYR A 60 -22.64 -4.25 6.58
CA TYR A 60 -21.61 -3.95 5.58
C TYR A 60 -20.44 -4.94 5.64
N PHE A 61 -20.08 -5.39 6.84
CA PHE A 61 -18.93 -6.26 7.09
C PHE A 61 -19.35 -7.38 8.03
N PRO A 62 -19.55 -8.60 7.53
CA PRO A 62 -20.20 -9.68 8.27
C PRO A 62 -19.42 -10.18 9.49
N SER A 63 -18.14 -9.82 9.63
CA SER A 63 -17.29 -10.14 10.79
C SER A 63 -16.31 -9.03 11.09
N LYS A 64 -15.77 -9.01 12.32
CA LYS A 64 -14.68 -8.10 12.74
C LYS A 64 -13.44 -8.31 11.90
N GLU A 65 -13.11 -9.57 11.57
CA GLU A 65 -12.03 -9.93 10.66
C GLU A 65 -12.24 -9.30 9.28
N LYS A 66 -13.41 -9.48 8.67
CA LYS A 66 -13.71 -8.90 7.35
C LYS A 66 -13.65 -7.38 7.38
N LEU A 67 -14.10 -6.75 8.46
CA LEU A 67 -14.00 -5.30 8.66
C LEU A 67 -12.54 -4.86 8.72
N PHE A 68 -11.70 -5.56 9.51
CA PHE A 68 -10.27 -5.26 9.63
C PHE A 68 -9.54 -5.39 8.29
N LEU A 69 -9.68 -6.54 7.63
CA LEU A 69 -9.01 -6.79 6.34
C LEU A 69 -9.46 -5.80 5.26
N SER A 70 -10.76 -5.42 5.27
CA SER A 70 -11.26 -4.38 4.36
C SER A 70 -10.72 -2.99 4.69
N ALA A 71 -10.42 -2.68 5.97
CA ALA A 71 -9.77 -1.43 6.35
C ALA A 71 -8.30 -1.39 5.89
N VAL A 72 -7.57 -2.51 5.99
CA VAL A 72 -6.23 -2.65 5.40
C VAL A 72 -6.26 -2.40 3.90
N GLU A 73 -7.17 -3.07 3.21
CA GLU A 73 -7.35 -2.95 1.75
C GLU A 73 -7.68 -1.52 1.32
N ARG A 74 -8.56 -0.83 2.07
CA ARG A 74 -8.89 0.59 1.87
C ARG A 74 -7.66 1.49 1.98
N GLY A 75 -6.80 1.24 2.97
CA GLY A 75 -5.55 1.99 3.13
C GLY A 75 -4.63 1.82 1.94
N ILE A 76 -4.50 0.61 1.40
CA ILE A 76 -3.68 0.32 0.21
C ILE A 76 -4.27 0.99 -1.05
N PHE A 77 -5.60 1.01 -1.22
CA PHE A 77 -6.22 1.75 -2.32
C PHE A 77 -5.89 3.24 -2.26
N ARG A 78 -5.98 3.86 -1.08
CA ARG A 78 -5.59 5.28 -0.88
C ARG A 78 -4.11 5.53 -1.19
N LEU A 79 -3.22 4.61 -0.81
CA LEU A 79 -1.80 4.67 -1.19
C LEU A 79 -1.64 4.69 -2.71
N HIS A 80 -2.31 3.77 -3.41
CA HIS A 80 -2.22 3.71 -4.87
C HIS A 80 -2.76 4.97 -5.55
N GLU A 81 -3.93 5.46 -5.12
CA GLU A 81 -4.50 6.71 -5.63
C GLU A 81 -3.53 7.89 -5.44
N HIS A 82 -2.89 7.98 -4.27
CA HIS A 82 -1.93 9.03 -3.96
C HIS A 82 -0.68 8.96 -4.85
N VAL A 83 -0.10 7.77 -5.01
CA VAL A 83 1.08 7.55 -5.87
C VAL A 83 0.74 7.79 -7.34
N ASP A 84 -0.40 7.29 -7.81
CA ASP A 84 -0.82 7.48 -9.21
C ASP A 84 -1.11 8.96 -9.52
N ALA A 85 -1.68 9.71 -8.57
CA ALA A 85 -1.90 11.14 -8.72
C ALA A 85 -0.57 11.92 -8.85
N ALA A 86 0.43 11.59 -8.01
CA ALA A 86 1.73 12.23 -8.05
C ALA A 86 2.47 11.99 -9.38
N ARG A 87 2.37 10.80 -9.95
CA ARG A 87 3.01 10.46 -11.24
C ARG A 87 2.46 11.26 -12.42
N ARG A 88 1.18 11.63 -12.39
CA ARG A 88 0.52 12.36 -13.50
C ARG A 88 0.96 13.82 -13.62
N VAL A 89 1.72 14.35 -12.68
CA VAL A 89 2.15 15.75 -12.66
C VAL A 89 3.29 16.02 -13.64
N THR A 90 4.04 14.99 -14.02
CA THR A 90 5.17 15.08 -14.95
C THR A 90 4.95 14.20 -16.19
N SER A 91 5.55 14.59 -17.30
CA SER A 91 5.61 13.79 -18.54
C SER A 91 6.96 13.08 -18.72
N ASP A 92 7.98 13.40 -17.91
CA ASP A 92 9.26 12.68 -17.92
C ASP A 92 9.14 11.38 -17.14
N ARG A 93 9.37 10.27 -17.82
CA ARG A 93 9.19 8.93 -17.25
C ARG A 93 10.12 8.61 -16.07
N VAL A 94 11.34 9.18 -16.04
CA VAL A 94 12.24 8.99 -14.89
C VAL A 94 11.75 9.83 -13.69
N GLU A 95 11.27 11.03 -13.96
CA GLU A 95 10.67 11.89 -12.94
C GLU A 95 9.37 11.30 -12.38
N GLU A 96 8.61 10.51 -13.17
CA GLU A 96 7.46 9.76 -12.65
C GLU A 96 7.89 8.73 -11.57
N ILE A 97 9.03 8.05 -11.74
CA ILE A 97 9.56 7.14 -10.71
C ILE A 97 9.92 7.94 -9.45
N ARG A 98 10.57 9.10 -9.61
CA ARG A 98 10.90 10.00 -8.50
C ARG A 98 9.65 10.44 -7.74
N ALA A 99 8.65 10.91 -8.47
CA ALA A 99 7.37 11.34 -7.90
C ALA A 99 6.67 10.19 -7.16
N ALA A 100 6.69 8.98 -7.71
CA ALA A 100 6.12 7.79 -7.07
C ALA A 100 6.82 7.45 -5.74
N VAL A 101 8.15 7.50 -5.69
CA VAL A 101 8.95 7.23 -4.48
C VAL A 101 8.66 8.27 -3.39
N ILE A 102 8.67 9.55 -3.75
CA ILE A 102 8.34 10.65 -2.82
C ILE A 102 6.93 10.48 -2.27
N ALA A 103 5.94 10.26 -3.15
CA ALA A 103 4.55 10.10 -2.78
C ALA A 103 4.33 8.87 -1.86
N TYR A 104 5.03 7.76 -2.13
CA TYR A 104 4.97 6.57 -1.27
C TYR A 104 5.44 6.89 0.15
N LEU A 105 6.60 7.51 0.31
CA LEU A 105 7.14 7.85 1.62
C LEU A 105 6.30 8.91 2.33
N GLN A 106 5.84 9.92 1.61
CA GLN A 106 4.93 10.96 2.12
C GLN A 106 3.63 10.35 2.64
N PHE A 107 3.05 9.41 1.90
CA PHE A 107 1.81 8.77 2.29
C PHE A 107 1.95 8.07 3.64
N PHE A 108 2.98 7.26 3.84
CA PHE A 108 3.18 6.55 5.11
C PHE A 108 3.60 7.48 6.26
N LYS A 109 4.27 8.59 5.97
CA LYS A 109 4.50 9.63 6.98
C LYS A 109 3.19 10.25 7.48
N SER A 110 2.22 10.42 6.59
CA SER A 110 0.91 11.02 6.90
C SER A 110 -0.13 10.01 7.38
N ASN A 111 0.09 8.71 7.18
CA ASN A 111 -0.84 7.63 7.55
C ASN A 111 -0.10 6.49 8.28
N PRO A 112 0.55 6.76 9.43
CA PRO A 112 1.31 5.75 10.17
C PRO A 112 0.43 4.61 10.68
N GLU A 113 -0.88 4.86 10.85
CA GLU A 113 -1.86 3.87 11.26
C GLU A 113 -1.96 2.69 10.27
N LEU A 114 -1.68 2.91 8.98
CA LEU A 114 -1.71 1.82 8.00
C LEU A 114 -0.57 0.83 8.22
N VAL A 115 0.60 1.31 8.67
CA VAL A 115 1.73 0.43 9.01
C VAL A 115 1.37 -0.44 10.21
N GLU A 116 0.71 0.13 11.22
CA GLU A 116 0.20 -0.64 12.36
C GLU A 116 -0.78 -1.74 11.92
N LEU A 117 -1.66 -1.45 10.98
CA LEU A 117 -2.57 -2.46 10.43
C LEU A 117 -1.82 -3.59 9.73
N PHE A 118 -0.73 -3.31 9.00
CA PHE A 118 0.10 -4.36 8.37
C PHE A 118 0.77 -5.27 9.40
N VAL A 119 1.27 -4.68 10.49
CA VAL A 119 1.88 -5.43 11.60
C VAL A 119 0.83 -6.33 12.27
N GLN A 120 -0.34 -5.78 12.56
CA GLN A 120 -1.45 -6.53 13.16
C GLN A 120 -1.98 -7.62 12.23
N GLU A 121 -2.14 -7.35 10.93
CA GLU A 121 -2.53 -8.38 9.95
C GLU A 121 -1.58 -9.59 10.02
N ARG A 122 -0.28 -9.34 10.08
CA ARG A 122 0.70 -10.42 10.13
C ARG A 122 0.70 -11.16 11.46
N ALA A 123 0.45 -10.46 12.57
CA ALA A 123 0.42 -11.05 13.90
C ALA A 123 -0.84 -11.90 14.15
N GLU A 124 -2.01 -11.39 13.75
CA GLU A 124 -3.32 -11.97 14.06
C GLU A 124 -3.77 -13.04 13.04
N PHE A 125 -3.35 -12.92 11.76
CA PHE A 125 -3.78 -13.79 10.67
C PHE A 125 -2.59 -14.54 10.06
N ARG A 126 -1.84 -15.28 10.91
CA ARG A 126 -0.60 -16.00 10.51
C ARG A 126 -0.83 -17.09 9.47
N GLU A 127 -2.03 -17.67 9.46
CA GLU A 127 -2.45 -18.71 8.51
C GLU A 127 -2.64 -18.17 7.09
N ARG A 128 -2.83 -16.86 6.94
CA ARG A 128 -2.91 -16.23 5.62
C ARG A 128 -1.55 -16.32 4.94
N ARG A 129 -1.49 -17.09 3.86
CA ARG A 129 -0.26 -17.34 3.12
C ARG A 129 0.43 -16.05 2.66
N ARG A 130 -0.36 -14.98 2.36
CA ARG A 130 0.16 -13.73 1.82
C ARG A 130 -0.61 -12.53 2.37
N PRO A 131 0.08 -11.56 2.99
CA PRO A 131 -0.51 -10.30 3.43
C PRO A 131 -1.11 -9.49 2.28
N ILE A 132 -2.14 -8.69 2.58
CA ILE A 132 -2.89 -7.90 1.59
C ILE A 132 -1.97 -6.95 0.82
N TYR A 133 -1.00 -6.32 1.49
CA TYR A 133 -0.02 -5.44 0.83
C TYR A 133 0.67 -6.14 -0.35
N PHE A 134 1.17 -7.36 -0.16
CA PHE A 134 1.86 -8.11 -1.21
C PHE A 134 0.92 -8.64 -2.29
N GLN A 135 -0.33 -8.96 -1.94
CA GLN A 135 -1.35 -9.33 -2.93
C GLN A 135 -1.60 -8.16 -3.90
N HIS A 136 -1.79 -6.94 -3.37
CA HIS A 136 -1.98 -5.74 -4.18
C HIS A 136 -0.72 -5.35 -4.97
N ARG A 137 0.48 -5.52 -4.39
CA ARG A 137 1.75 -5.31 -5.10
C ARG A 137 1.82 -6.20 -6.35
N ASP A 138 1.44 -7.45 -6.24
CA ASP A 138 1.48 -8.40 -7.38
C ASP A 138 0.49 -8.05 -8.48
N VAL A 139 -0.73 -7.68 -8.13
CA VAL A 139 -1.73 -7.24 -9.12
C VAL A 139 -1.22 -6.06 -9.96
N ARG A 140 -0.42 -5.17 -9.36
CA ARG A 140 0.14 -3.99 -10.03
C ARG A 140 1.49 -4.23 -10.72
N ARG A 141 2.03 -5.45 -10.68
CA ARG A 141 3.34 -5.76 -11.30
C ARG A 141 3.33 -5.59 -12.82
N GLY A 142 2.25 -5.97 -13.49
CA GLY A 142 2.15 -5.90 -14.95
C GLY A 142 2.46 -4.51 -15.52
N PRO A 143 1.70 -3.48 -15.15
CA PRO A 143 1.93 -2.11 -15.63
C PRO A 143 3.33 -1.57 -15.32
N TRP A 144 3.88 -1.86 -14.14
CA TRP A 144 5.23 -1.44 -13.79
C TRP A 144 6.31 -2.18 -14.57
N ARG A 145 6.08 -3.48 -14.86
CA ARG A 145 6.99 -4.27 -15.68
C ARG A 145 7.11 -3.69 -17.10
N GLU A 146 5.98 -3.38 -17.71
CA GLU A 146 5.92 -2.74 -19.03
C GLU A 146 6.63 -1.38 -18.99
N TYR A 147 6.36 -0.58 -17.96
CA TYR A 147 6.98 0.71 -17.76
C TYR A 147 8.52 0.66 -17.71
N PHE A 148 9.09 -0.28 -16.94
CA PHE A 148 10.55 -0.46 -16.90
C PHE A 148 11.10 -1.06 -18.20
N ALA A 149 10.38 -1.97 -18.85
CA ALA A 149 10.78 -2.52 -20.14
C ALA A 149 10.89 -1.43 -21.21
N ASP A 150 9.95 -0.52 -21.27
CA ASP A 150 9.98 0.62 -22.18
C ASP A 150 11.16 1.55 -21.90
N LEU A 151 11.43 1.89 -20.63
CA LEU A 151 12.60 2.70 -20.28
C LEU A 151 13.94 2.03 -20.67
N MET A 152 13.99 0.71 -20.64
CA MET A 152 15.15 -0.05 -21.15
C MET A 152 15.25 -0.01 -22.67
N ALA A 153 14.10 -0.13 -23.37
CA ALA A 153 14.06 0.00 -24.84
C ALA A 153 14.45 1.41 -25.31
N GLU A 154 14.08 2.44 -24.56
CA GLU A 154 14.49 3.85 -24.79
C GLU A 154 15.96 4.12 -24.42
N GLY A 155 16.68 3.14 -23.86
CA GLY A 155 18.06 3.31 -23.39
C GLY A 155 18.21 4.20 -22.14
N ARG A 156 17.13 4.54 -21.46
CA ARG A 156 17.13 5.36 -20.24
C ARG A 156 17.44 4.54 -18.97
N VAL A 157 17.21 3.23 -19.01
CA VAL A 157 17.58 2.27 -17.97
C VAL A 157 18.43 1.18 -18.62
N ARG A 158 19.50 0.76 -17.96
CA ARG A 158 20.37 -0.32 -18.47
C ARG A 158 19.57 -1.63 -18.61
N PRO A 159 19.87 -2.47 -19.63
CA PRO A 159 19.18 -3.73 -19.82
C PRO A 159 19.33 -4.66 -18.60
N MET A 160 18.19 -5.15 -18.10
CA MET A 160 18.07 -6.18 -17.07
C MET A 160 16.65 -6.75 -17.07
N PRO A 161 16.37 -7.87 -16.39
CA PRO A 161 14.97 -8.26 -16.15
C PRO A 161 14.21 -7.13 -15.42
N PRO A 162 13.09 -6.61 -15.95
CA PRO A 162 12.33 -5.52 -15.33
C PRO A 162 11.94 -5.82 -13.88
N GLU A 163 11.65 -7.09 -13.57
CA GLU A 163 11.32 -7.56 -12.23
C GLU A 163 12.42 -7.25 -11.22
N ARG A 164 13.69 -7.30 -11.62
CA ARG A 164 14.82 -6.98 -10.74
C ARG A 164 14.78 -5.53 -10.27
N ALA A 165 14.53 -4.59 -11.17
CA ALA A 165 14.42 -3.17 -10.82
C ALA A 165 13.24 -2.93 -9.87
N MET A 166 12.09 -3.55 -10.19
CA MET A 166 10.86 -3.45 -9.41
C MET A 166 10.99 -4.04 -8.01
N ASP A 167 11.60 -5.23 -7.90
CA ASP A 167 11.74 -5.92 -6.62
C ASP A 167 12.70 -5.14 -5.71
N VAL A 168 13.88 -4.73 -6.22
CA VAL A 168 14.84 -3.96 -5.43
C VAL A 168 14.23 -2.65 -4.94
N LEU A 169 13.59 -1.87 -5.82
CA LEU A 169 12.98 -0.61 -5.42
C LEU A 169 11.82 -0.84 -4.44
N GLY A 170 10.96 -1.81 -4.71
CA GLY A 170 9.82 -2.13 -3.85
C GLY A 170 10.24 -2.62 -2.47
N ASP A 171 11.27 -3.44 -2.38
CA ASP A 171 11.78 -3.96 -1.10
C ASP A 171 12.49 -2.87 -0.29
N VAL A 172 13.24 -1.96 -0.95
CA VAL A 172 13.82 -0.78 -0.29
C VAL A 172 12.72 0.13 0.26
N LEU A 173 11.67 0.41 -0.52
CA LEU A 173 10.56 1.26 -0.08
C LEU A 173 9.79 0.62 1.09
N TYR A 174 9.48 -0.67 1.01
CA TYR A 174 8.81 -1.40 2.08
C TYR A 174 9.66 -1.44 3.36
N GLY A 175 10.94 -1.74 3.24
CA GLY A 175 11.88 -1.72 4.37
C GLY A 175 12.03 -0.32 4.99
N THR A 176 12.09 0.72 4.16
CA THR A 176 12.17 2.13 4.63
C THR A 176 10.91 2.53 5.38
N MET A 177 9.72 2.17 4.89
CA MET A 177 8.45 2.40 5.57
C MET A 177 8.44 1.79 6.98
N LEU A 178 8.80 0.51 7.10
CA LEU A 178 8.85 -0.18 8.40
C LEU A 178 9.92 0.43 9.32
N THR A 179 11.12 0.72 8.79
CA THR A 179 12.19 1.32 9.56
C THR A 179 11.78 2.69 10.10
N ASN A 180 11.15 3.53 9.28
CA ASN A 180 10.64 4.83 9.72
C ASN A 180 9.63 4.69 10.85
N HIS A 181 8.73 3.72 10.74
CA HIS A 181 7.69 3.47 11.73
C HIS A 181 8.28 3.02 13.07
N PHE A 182 9.16 2.02 13.06
CA PHE A 182 9.69 1.44 14.29
C PHE A 182 10.84 2.24 14.92
N SER A 183 11.66 2.94 14.13
CA SER A 183 12.81 3.68 14.65
C SER A 183 12.51 5.14 14.98
N GLY A 184 11.32 5.64 14.64
CA GLY A 184 10.99 7.06 14.80
C GLY A 184 11.94 7.99 14.00
N ARG A 185 12.43 7.53 12.84
CA ARG A 185 13.40 8.29 12.03
C ARG A 185 12.88 9.69 11.71
N SER A 186 13.69 10.71 12.06
CA SER A 186 13.34 12.13 11.89
C SER A 186 13.70 12.71 10.51
N LYS A 187 14.50 11.99 9.69
CA LYS A 187 14.91 12.48 8.36
C LYS A 187 13.69 12.78 7.49
N PRO A 188 13.60 13.97 6.85
CA PRO A 188 12.52 14.30 5.95
C PRO A 188 12.34 13.25 4.83
N TYR A 189 11.10 12.95 4.46
CA TYR A 189 10.83 11.91 3.46
C TYR A 189 11.36 12.28 2.08
N GLU A 190 11.44 13.56 1.74
CA GLU A 190 12.08 14.06 0.51
C GLU A 190 13.57 13.69 0.46
N ALA A 191 14.27 13.92 1.58
CA ALA A 191 15.69 13.58 1.68
C ALA A 191 15.92 12.06 1.68
N GLN A 192 15.01 11.28 2.27
CA GLN A 192 15.06 9.82 2.17
C GLN A 192 14.83 9.34 0.73
N ALA A 193 13.85 9.93 0.03
CA ALA A 193 13.59 9.63 -1.37
C ALA A 193 14.81 9.94 -2.24
N GLN A 194 15.47 11.08 -1.98
CA GLN A 194 16.71 11.47 -2.70
C GLN A 194 17.80 10.42 -2.52
N ASP A 195 18.07 9.96 -1.28
CA ASP A 195 19.08 8.94 -1.02
C ASP A 195 18.76 7.62 -1.74
N ILE A 196 17.49 7.17 -1.65
CA ILE A 196 17.04 5.93 -2.30
C ILE A 196 17.24 6.02 -3.80
N LEU A 197 16.81 7.12 -4.41
CA LEU A 197 16.89 7.32 -5.85
C LEU A 197 18.31 7.51 -6.35
N ASP A 198 19.15 8.18 -5.58
CA ASP A 198 20.57 8.32 -5.92
C ASP A 198 21.24 6.94 -5.98
N VAL A 199 21.08 6.13 -4.93
CA VAL A 199 21.64 4.78 -4.89
C VAL A 199 21.01 3.87 -5.94
N PHE A 200 19.70 4.00 -6.17
CA PHE A 200 18.98 3.16 -7.14
C PHE A 200 19.37 3.45 -8.58
N PHE A 201 19.51 4.73 -8.95
CA PHE A 201 19.83 5.12 -10.32
C PHE A 201 21.35 5.08 -10.61
N ASN A 202 22.17 5.48 -9.66
CA ASN A 202 23.62 5.65 -9.88
C ASN A 202 24.45 4.48 -9.30
N GLY A 203 23.90 3.76 -8.30
CA GLY A 203 24.64 2.75 -7.52
C GLY A 203 25.64 3.40 -6.56
N ILE A 204 26.44 2.57 -5.88
CA ILE A 204 27.42 3.02 -4.87
C ILE A 204 28.86 2.88 -5.35
N LEU A 205 29.09 2.24 -6.48
CA LEU A 205 30.46 2.03 -7.00
C LEU A 205 30.86 3.17 -7.93
N THR A 206 32.04 3.71 -7.70
CA THR A 206 32.71 4.58 -8.65
C THR A 206 33.17 3.79 -9.89
N ASP A 207 33.58 4.46 -10.98
CA ASP A 207 34.09 3.79 -12.19
C ASP A 207 35.29 2.90 -11.88
N LYS A 208 36.19 3.33 -10.98
CA LYS A 208 37.31 2.53 -10.50
C LYS A 208 36.84 1.26 -9.77
N GLY A 209 35.82 1.35 -8.93
CA GLY A 209 35.21 0.21 -8.24
C GLY A 209 34.54 -0.76 -9.20
N ARG A 210 33.82 -0.26 -10.22
CA ARG A 210 33.17 -1.08 -11.26
C ARG A 210 34.17 -1.84 -12.10
N ASN A 211 35.26 -1.21 -12.50
CA ASN A 211 36.30 -1.81 -13.33
C ASN A 211 37.16 -2.85 -12.57
N GLY A 212 37.30 -2.71 -11.24
CA GLY A 212 37.93 -3.72 -10.38
C GLY A 212 37.13 -4.97 -10.16
N SER A 213 35.78 -4.91 -10.28
CA SER A 213 34.85 -6.02 -10.03
C SER A 213 34.58 -6.90 -11.25
N CYS A 214 35.09 -6.56 -12.43
CA CYS A 214 34.86 -7.31 -13.68
C CYS A 214 35.50 -8.71 -13.71
N GLY A 215 36.33 -9.06 -12.69
CA GLY A 215 37.02 -10.35 -12.59
C GLY A 215 36.28 -11.45 -11.80
N GLN A 216 35.17 -11.16 -11.12
CA GLN A 216 34.52 -12.12 -10.20
C GLN A 216 33.03 -12.39 -10.41
N SER A 217 32.46 -12.14 -11.58
CA SER A 217 31.10 -12.58 -11.88
C SER A 217 31.05 -14.05 -12.31
N ARG A 218 31.63 -14.96 -11.52
CA ARG A 218 31.57 -16.42 -11.71
C ARG A 218 30.81 -17.17 -10.60
N TYR A 219 29.92 -16.51 -9.91
CA TYR A 219 29.02 -17.20 -8.98
C TYR A 219 27.58 -16.97 -9.40
N LEU A 220 27.01 -17.94 -10.11
CA LEU A 220 25.64 -18.42 -10.17
C LEU A 220 25.39 -19.15 -11.50
N GLY A 221 26.15 -20.17 -11.72
CA GLY A 221 25.90 -21.11 -12.82
C GLY A 221 26.55 -22.43 -12.49
N GLN A 222 25.92 -23.24 -11.61
CA GLN A 222 25.96 -24.70 -11.60
C GLN A 222 25.44 -25.22 -10.26
N LYS A 223 24.24 -25.87 -10.30
CA LYS A 223 23.97 -27.20 -9.76
C LYS A 223 22.48 -27.44 -9.93
N ARG A 224 22.22 -28.34 -10.84
CA ARG A 224 21.53 -29.65 -10.86
C ARG A 224 20.20 -29.67 -10.10
#